data_efadac7c9bc024bb1024df40b576df4e
#
_entry.id   efadac7c9bc024bb1024df40b576df4e
#
_cell.length_a   1.000
_cell.length_b   1.000
_cell.length_c   1.000
_cell.angle_alpha   90.00
_cell.angle_beta   90.00
_cell.angle_gamma   90.00
#
_symmetry.space_group_name_H-M   'P 1'
#
loop_
_entity.id
_entity.type
_entity.pdbx_description
1 polymer ?
#
loop_
_entity_poly.entity_id
_entity_poly.type
_entity_poly.pdbx_seq_one_letter_code
_entity_poly.pdbx_strand_id
1 'polypeptide(L)'
;KKIVSHAKEYGFVFQSSEIYDGLGAVYDYGQNGVELKNNIKRYWWEAMTLLHENIVGIDSAIFMHPTIWKASGHVDAFNDPLIDNRDSKKRYRADVLIEEELAKMDDKVEKEVAKAAKRFGESFDEALFRQTNPRVQEIIAKRDALHERFAKALNDNDLEELRQIIIDQEIVDPISGTKNWTEVRQFNLMFKTEMGSTADGAMTVYLRPETAQGIFVNYLNVQKTGRMRIPFGIAQIGKAFRNEIVARQFIFRMREFEQMEMQFFVRPGEELKWFSEWKQTRLRWHKALGLGDHKYRFHDHDKLAHYANAATDIEFEMPFGFKEVEG
;
A
#
# COMPACT_ATOMS: atom_id res chain seq x y z
N LYS A 1 1.84 -15.85 13.75
CA LYS A 1 2.22 -15.97 15.18
C LYS A 1 3.71 -16.26 15.36
N LYS A 2 4.30 -17.31 14.73
CA LYS A 2 5.73 -17.69 14.90
C LYS A 2 6.70 -16.53 14.62
N ILE A 3 6.51 -15.77 13.53
CA ILE A 3 7.36 -14.62 13.18
C ILE A 3 7.28 -13.53 14.25
N VAL A 4 6.09 -13.21 14.73
CA VAL A 4 5.89 -12.20 15.79
C VAL A 4 6.57 -12.60 17.08
N SER A 5 6.39 -13.86 17.50
CA SER A 5 7.06 -14.40 18.71
C SER A 5 8.58 -14.33 18.57
N HIS A 6 9.11 -14.80 17.44
CA HIS A 6 10.54 -14.76 17.15
C HIS A 6 11.09 -13.31 17.15
N ALA A 7 10.38 -12.38 16.51
CA ALA A 7 10.81 -10.99 16.46
C ALA A 7 10.90 -10.33 17.84
N LYS A 8 9.97 -10.65 18.74
CA LYS A 8 10.01 -10.19 20.14
C LYS A 8 11.14 -10.86 20.93
N GLU A 9 11.22 -12.18 20.89
CA GLU A 9 12.18 -12.98 21.65
C GLU A 9 13.63 -12.60 21.34
N TYR A 10 13.93 -12.33 20.08
CA TYR A 10 15.29 -12.01 19.62
C TYR A 10 15.56 -10.51 19.44
N GLY A 11 14.73 -9.64 19.98
CA GLY A 11 14.99 -8.20 20.00
C GLY A 11 14.98 -7.54 18.63
N PHE A 12 14.10 -8.00 17.72
CA PHE A 12 13.91 -7.35 16.43
C PHE A 12 12.86 -6.24 16.51
N VAL A 13 11.66 -6.54 17.03
CA VAL A 13 10.56 -5.61 17.06
C VAL A 13 9.73 -5.78 18.32
N PHE A 14 9.43 -4.67 18.98
CA PHE A 14 8.53 -4.59 20.13
C PHE A 14 7.34 -3.69 19.80
N GLN A 15 6.22 -3.91 20.46
CA GLN A 15 5.15 -2.93 20.41
C GLN A 15 5.57 -1.68 21.17
N SER A 16 5.40 -0.50 20.58
CA SER A 16 5.77 0.75 21.25
C SER A 16 5.00 0.93 22.53
N SER A 17 5.70 1.35 23.60
CA SER A 17 5.14 1.59 24.93
C SER A 17 4.48 0.36 25.54
N GLU A 18 5.04 -0.83 25.32
CA GLU A 18 4.45 -2.11 25.79
C GLU A 18 4.21 -2.14 27.31
N ILE A 19 4.98 -1.42 28.10
CA ILE A 19 4.79 -1.28 29.56
C ILE A 19 3.45 -0.62 29.94
N TYR A 20 2.78 0.05 29.00
CA TYR A 20 1.46 0.67 29.14
C TYR A 20 0.43 0.01 28.19
N ASP A 21 0.51 -1.29 28.02
CA ASP A 21 -0.33 -2.09 27.10
C ASP A 21 -0.11 -1.78 25.60
N GLY A 22 0.89 -0.99 25.28
CA GLY A 22 1.30 -0.68 23.91
C GLY A 22 0.41 0.30 23.17
N LEU A 23 0.96 0.88 22.11
CA LEU A 23 0.22 1.72 21.17
C LEU A 23 -0.03 0.94 19.86
N GLY A 24 -1.31 0.83 19.46
CA GLY A 24 -1.71 0.03 18.30
C GLY A 24 -1.04 0.49 17.00
N ALA A 25 -0.45 -0.46 16.26
CA ALA A 25 0.22 -0.22 14.99
C ALA A 25 1.41 0.75 15.04
N VAL A 26 2.04 0.87 16.18
CA VAL A 26 3.31 1.58 16.37
C VAL A 26 4.29 0.61 17.03
N TYR A 27 5.51 0.55 16.50
CA TYR A 27 6.50 -0.44 16.91
C TYR A 27 7.87 0.20 17.10
N ASP A 28 8.60 -0.32 18.08
CA ASP A 28 10.01 0.00 18.31
C ASP A 28 10.88 -1.12 17.71
N TYR A 29 11.97 -0.75 17.08
CA TYR A 29 12.98 -1.71 16.63
C TYR A 29 13.97 -1.95 17.76
N GLY A 30 14.08 -3.20 18.19
CA GLY A 30 15.05 -3.61 19.20
C GLY A 30 16.49 -3.65 18.64
N GLN A 31 17.43 -4.10 19.46
CA GLN A 31 18.87 -4.07 19.13
C GLN A 31 19.22 -4.79 17.81
N ASN A 32 18.60 -5.93 17.52
CA ASN A 32 18.83 -6.65 16.27
C ASN A 32 18.02 -6.05 15.11
N GLY A 33 16.81 -5.57 15.40
CA GLY A 33 15.93 -4.96 14.39
C GLY A 33 16.47 -3.65 13.86
N VAL A 34 17.05 -2.80 14.71
CA VAL A 34 17.63 -1.51 14.30
C VAL A 34 18.87 -1.71 13.42
N GLU A 35 19.72 -2.69 13.73
CA GLU A 35 20.87 -3.03 12.90
C GLU A 35 20.45 -3.54 11.53
N LEU A 36 19.50 -4.47 11.48
CA LEU A 36 18.95 -4.98 10.22
C LEU A 36 18.35 -3.85 9.38
N LYS A 37 17.52 -3.01 9.99
CA LYS A 37 16.91 -1.86 9.33
C LYS A 37 17.96 -0.88 8.79
N ASN A 38 18.96 -0.54 9.58
CA ASN A 38 20.03 0.38 9.17
C ASN A 38 20.88 -0.22 8.03
N ASN A 39 21.15 -1.52 8.05
CA ASN A 39 21.88 -2.20 6.98
C ASN A 39 21.08 -2.16 5.67
N ILE A 40 19.77 -2.42 5.70
CA ILE A 40 18.90 -2.33 4.52
C ILE A 40 18.89 -0.90 3.97
N LYS A 41 18.70 0.11 4.84
CA LYS A 41 18.70 1.53 4.44
C LYS A 41 20.03 1.94 3.82
N ARG A 42 21.14 1.53 4.42
CA ARG A 42 22.49 1.83 3.90
C ARG A 42 22.69 1.19 2.53
N TYR A 43 22.36 -0.09 2.39
CA TYR A 43 22.48 -0.81 1.13
C TYR A 43 21.63 -0.18 0.02
N TRP A 44 20.41 0.26 0.34
CA TRP A 44 19.55 0.98 -0.61
C TRP A 44 20.14 2.35 -0.96
N TRP A 45 20.60 3.11 0.02
CA TRP A 45 21.16 4.44 -0.18
C TRP A 45 22.42 4.40 -1.06
N GLU A 46 23.31 3.48 -0.77
CA GLU A 46 24.53 3.28 -1.56
C GLU A 46 24.18 2.83 -2.99
N ALA A 47 23.23 1.94 -3.16
CA ALA A 47 22.76 1.51 -4.48
C ALA A 47 22.19 2.68 -5.29
N MET A 48 21.52 3.64 -4.65
CA MET A 48 20.96 4.82 -5.34
C MET A 48 22.03 5.88 -5.61
N THR A 49 22.79 6.26 -4.59
CA THR A 49 23.64 7.47 -4.67
C THR A 49 25.08 7.22 -5.08
N LEU A 50 25.59 5.97 -4.97
CA LEU A 50 26.95 5.63 -5.36
C LEU A 50 27.04 4.86 -6.67
N LEU A 51 26.03 4.07 -7.03
CA LEU A 51 26.01 3.34 -8.29
C LEU A 51 25.46 4.16 -9.47
N HIS A 52 24.87 5.31 -9.18
CA HIS A 52 24.29 6.22 -10.18
C HIS A 52 24.84 7.64 -9.98
N GLU A 53 25.65 8.11 -10.91
CA GLU A 53 26.29 9.45 -10.83
C GLU A 53 25.27 10.61 -10.86
N ASN A 54 24.09 10.36 -11.40
CA ASN A 54 23.03 11.34 -11.56
C ASN A 54 21.91 11.22 -10.51
N ILE A 55 22.16 10.55 -9.38
CA ILE A 55 21.23 10.52 -8.24
C ILE A 55 21.90 11.14 -7.02
N VAL A 56 21.21 12.09 -6.43
CA VAL A 56 21.65 12.78 -5.21
C VAL A 56 20.63 12.60 -4.09
N GLY A 57 21.08 12.71 -2.84
CA GLY A 57 20.23 12.55 -1.69
C GLY A 57 19.77 13.86 -1.08
N ILE A 58 18.59 13.85 -0.47
CA ILE A 58 18.10 14.92 0.42
C ILE A 58 17.53 14.33 1.71
N ASP A 59 17.35 15.18 2.70
CA ASP A 59 16.54 14.91 3.89
C ASP A 59 15.60 16.11 4.10
N SER A 60 14.36 15.98 3.65
CA SER A 60 13.35 17.04 3.78
C SER A 60 12.64 16.95 5.13
N ALA A 61 12.12 18.09 5.60
CA ALA A 61 11.40 18.17 6.87
C ALA A 61 10.13 17.31 6.86
N ILE A 62 9.79 16.75 8.03
CA ILE A 62 8.51 16.06 8.24
C ILE A 62 7.35 17.06 8.17
N PHE A 63 7.50 18.20 8.87
CA PHE A 63 6.55 19.31 8.80
C PHE A 63 6.81 20.13 7.55
N MET A 64 5.83 20.20 6.69
CA MET A 64 5.85 21.01 5.48
C MET A 64 4.64 21.95 5.45
N HIS A 65 4.73 23.00 4.66
CA HIS A 65 3.63 23.97 4.54
C HIS A 65 2.33 23.27 4.13
N PRO A 66 1.19 23.52 4.79
CA PRO A 66 -0.09 22.82 4.52
C PRO A 66 -0.55 22.86 3.06
N THR A 67 -0.20 23.92 2.33
CA THR A 67 -0.49 24.06 0.90
C THR A 67 0.05 22.90 0.06
N ILE A 68 1.16 22.28 0.47
CA ILE A 68 1.75 21.13 -0.22
C ILE A 68 0.76 19.97 -0.24
N TRP A 69 0.16 19.68 0.91
CA TRP A 69 -0.78 18.57 1.08
C TRP A 69 -2.14 18.85 0.44
N LYS A 70 -2.53 20.10 0.38
CA LYS A 70 -3.72 20.54 -0.37
C LYS A 70 -3.48 20.41 -1.87
N ALA A 71 -2.35 20.90 -2.38
CA ALA A 71 -2.00 20.84 -3.79
C ALA A 71 -1.82 19.39 -4.30
N SER A 72 -1.30 18.49 -3.47
CA SER A 72 -1.15 17.06 -3.79
C SER A 72 -2.43 16.23 -3.58
N GLY A 73 -3.52 16.85 -3.09
CA GLY A 73 -4.80 16.17 -2.87
C GLY A 73 -4.91 15.37 -1.57
N HIS A 74 -3.84 15.27 -0.76
CA HIS A 74 -3.86 14.46 0.46
C HIS A 74 -4.84 14.96 1.52
N VAL A 75 -5.07 16.25 1.61
CA VAL A 75 -6.05 16.80 2.57
C VAL A 75 -7.48 16.39 2.21
N ASP A 76 -7.80 16.35 0.93
CA ASP A 76 -9.17 16.17 0.44
C ASP A 76 -9.48 14.72 0.04
N ALA A 77 -8.49 13.96 -0.46
CA ALA A 77 -8.71 12.67 -1.09
C ALA A 77 -7.97 11.48 -0.44
N PHE A 78 -7.10 11.72 0.55
CA PHE A 78 -6.39 10.63 1.23
C PHE A 78 -7.24 10.04 2.36
N ASN A 79 -8.34 9.39 1.95
CA ASN A 79 -9.36 8.89 2.87
C ASN A 79 -9.61 7.40 2.68
N ASP A 80 -9.87 6.70 3.80
CA ASP A 80 -10.42 5.35 3.80
C ASP A 80 -11.93 5.38 4.01
N PRO A 81 -12.73 4.63 3.23
CA PRO A 81 -14.16 4.45 3.49
C PRO A 81 -14.35 3.48 4.66
N LEU A 82 -14.78 3.99 5.81
CA LEU A 82 -14.98 3.20 7.03
C LEU A 82 -16.43 2.89 7.30
N ILE A 83 -16.70 1.67 7.75
CA ILE A 83 -18.01 1.17 8.16
C ILE A 83 -17.88 0.45 9.50
N ASP A 84 -18.85 0.65 10.40
CA ASP A 84 -18.90 -0.01 11.69
C ASP A 84 -19.99 -1.07 11.71
N ASN A 85 -19.75 -2.20 12.38
CA ASN A 85 -20.82 -3.12 12.73
C ASN A 85 -21.32 -2.78 14.13
N ARG A 86 -22.65 -2.58 14.28
CA ARG A 86 -23.28 -2.12 15.53
C ARG A 86 -23.25 -3.16 16.62
N ASP A 87 -23.22 -4.44 16.28
CA ASP A 87 -23.29 -5.54 17.24
C ASP A 87 -21.91 -5.87 17.81
N SER A 88 -20.90 -6.00 16.94
CA SER A 88 -19.51 -6.24 17.39
C SER A 88 -18.79 -4.98 17.84
N LYS A 89 -19.32 -3.80 17.51
CA LYS A 89 -18.67 -2.48 17.71
C LYS A 89 -17.29 -2.39 17.07
N LYS A 90 -17.06 -3.17 15.99
CA LYS A 90 -15.80 -3.17 15.24
C LYS A 90 -15.92 -2.34 13.98
N ARG A 91 -14.80 -1.74 13.65
CA ARG A 91 -14.62 -0.89 12.47
C ARG A 91 -13.87 -1.63 11.39
N TYR A 92 -14.32 -1.46 10.15
CA TYR A 92 -13.79 -2.07 8.95
C TYR A 92 -13.62 -1.03 7.85
N ARG A 93 -12.77 -1.32 6.91
CA ARG A 93 -12.75 -0.63 5.62
C ARG A 93 -13.82 -1.26 4.72
N ALA A 94 -14.71 -0.44 4.21
CA ALA A 94 -15.80 -0.90 3.36
C ALA A 94 -15.29 -1.49 2.03
N ASP A 95 -14.27 -0.88 1.44
CA ASP A 95 -13.60 -1.37 0.24
C ASP A 95 -12.97 -2.76 0.46
N VAL A 96 -12.25 -2.96 1.56
CA VAL A 96 -11.62 -4.25 1.89
C VAL A 96 -12.68 -5.36 2.10
N LEU A 97 -13.82 -5.04 2.72
CA LEU A 97 -14.90 -6.03 2.87
C LEU A 97 -15.45 -6.49 1.51
N ILE A 98 -15.56 -5.57 0.55
CA ILE A 98 -16.03 -5.88 -0.81
C ILE A 98 -14.95 -6.67 -1.57
N GLU A 99 -13.68 -6.29 -1.47
CA GLU A 99 -12.56 -7.03 -2.06
C GLU A 99 -12.46 -8.46 -1.52
N GLU A 100 -12.66 -8.66 -0.21
CA GLU A 100 -12.70 -9.99 0.38
C GLU A 100 -13.87 -10.83 -0.16
N GLU A 101 -15.00 -10.22 -0.52
CA GLU A 101 -16.13 -10.93 -1.14
C GLU A 101 -15.84 -11.29 -2.59
N LEU A 102 -15.21 -10.38 -3.36
CA LEU A 102 -14.72 -10.67 -4.71
C LEU A 102 -13.73 -11.85 -4.70
N ALA A 103 -12.76 -11.81 -3.78
CA ALA A 103 -11.79 -12.91 -3.62
C ALA A 103 -12.46 -14.25 -3.27
N LYS A 104 -13.52 -14.26 -2.45
CA LYS A 104 -14.30 -15.48 -2.19
C LYS A 104 -15.00 -16.01 -3.44
N MET A 105 -15.44 -15.13 -4.35
CA MET A 105 -16.02 -15.55 -5.63
C MET A 105 -14.96 -16.20 -6.53
N ASP A 106 -13.76 -15.62 -6.61
CA ASP A 106 -12.63 -16.20 -7.32
C ASP A 106 -12.24 -17.57 -6.73
N ASP A 107 -12.15 -17.68 -5.41
CA ASP A 107 -11.90 -18.95 -4.71
C ASP A 107 -12.97 -20.01 -5.02
N LYS A 108 -14.24 -19.64 -5.22
CA LYS A 108 -15.29 -20.57 -5.62
C LYS A 108 -15.06 -21.09 -7.04
N VAL A 109 -14.63 -20.21 -7.96
CA VAL A 109 -14.26 -20.60 -9.34
C VAL A 109 -13.10 -21.60 -9.32
N GLU A 110 -12.02 -21.26 -8.58
CA GLU A 110 -10.84 -22.13 -8.49
C GLU A 110 -11.16 -23.51 -7.89
N LYS A 111 -12.05 -23.57 -6.90
CA LYS A 111 -12.51 -24.83 -6.32
C LYS A 111 -13.29 -25.69 -7.32
N GLU A 112 -14.13 -25.09 -8.16
CA GLU A 112 -14.86 -25.83 -9.21
C GLU A 112 -13.89 -26.32 -10.30
N VAL A 113 -12.94 -25.49 -10.71
CA VAL A 113 -11.86 -25.87 -11.66
C VAL A 113 -11.04 -27.03 -11.09
N ALA A 114 -10.58 -26.94 -9.85
CA ALA A 114 -9.79 -28.01 -9.21
C ALA A 114 -10.58 -29.32 -9.06
N LYS A 115 -11.87 -29.27 -8.79
CA LYS A 115 -12.73 -30.46 -8.78
C LYS A 115 -12.84 -31.10 -10.16
N ALA A 116 -13.00 -30.28 -11.20
CA ALA A 116 -13.07 -30.74 -12.57
C ALA A 116 -11.73 -31.35 -13.03
N ALA A 117 -10.60 -30.71 -12.73
CA ALA A 117 -9.27 -31.22 -13.02
C ALA A 117 -9.04 -32.61 -12.39
N LYS A 118 -9.45 -32.79 -11.13
CA LYS A 118 -9.36 -34.11 -10.47
C LYS A 118 -10.26 -35.17 -11.12
N ARG A 119 -11.40 -34.75 -11.66
CA ARG A 119 -12.35 -35.67 -12.28
C ARG A 119 -11.95 -36.10 -13.68
N PHE A 120 -11.41 -35.20 -14.49
CA PHE A 120 -11.11 -35.41 -15.91
C PHE A 120 -9.63 -35.74 -16.17
N GLY A 121 -8.72 -35.57 -15.16
CA GLY A 121 -7.31 -35.91 -15.26
C GLY A 121 -6.58 -35.20 -16.40
N GLU A 122 -5.75 -35.96 -17.13
CA GLU A 122 -4.91 -35.43 -18.23
C GLU A 122 -5.72 -34.89 -19.43
N SER A 123 -6.99 -35.19 -19.54
CA SER A 123 -7.88 -34.69 -20.62
C SER A 123 -8.57 -33.36 -20.24
N PHE A 124 -8.26 -32.78 -19.08
CA PHE A 124 -8.90 -31.55 -18.63
C PHE A 124 -8.35 -30.31 -19.33
N ASP A 125 -9.21 -29.61 -20.06
CA ASP A 125 -8.95 -28.29 -20.61
C ASP A 125 -9.57 -27.23 -19.71
N GLU A 126 -8.73 -26.57 -18.93
CA GLU A 126 -9.16 -25.56 -17.98
C GLU A 126 -9.79 -24.34 -18.68
N ALA A 127 -9.20 -23.89 -19.78
CA ALA A 127 -9.68 -22.72 -20.51
C ALA A 127 -11.08 -22.96 -21.07
N LEU A 128 -11.28 -24.12 -21.69
CA LEU A 128 -12.56 -24.52 -22.20
C LEU A 128 -13.59 -24.70 -21.07
N PHE A 129 -13.18 -25.31 -19.95
CA PHE A 129 -14.07 -25.50 -18.80
C PHE A 129 -14.52 -24.16 -18.21
N ARG A 130 -13.62 -23.21 -18.04
CA ARG A 130 -13.97 -21.85 -17.57
C ARG A 130 -14.94 -21.14 -18.50
N GLN A 131 -14.84 -21.37 -19.83
CA GLN A 131 -15.70 -20.75 -20.82
C GLN A 131 -17.08 -21.46 -21.00
N THR A 132 -17.16 -22.74 -20.71
CA THR A 132 -18.38 -23.54 -21.06
C THR A 132 -19.17 -24.04 -19.87
N ASN A 133 -18.59 -24.07 -18.68
CA ASN A 133 -19.30 -24.55 -17.49
C ASN A 133 -20.30 -23.50 -16.99
N PRO A 134 -21.62 -23.77 -17.01
CA PRO A 134 -22.64 -22.77 -16.67
C PRO A 134 -22.47 -22.19 -15.24
N ARG A 135 -22.11 -23.05 -14.29
CA ARG A 135 -21.90 -22.62 -12.88
C ARG A 135 -20.71 -21.70 -12.72
N VAL A 136 -19.60 -22.02 -13.39
CA VAL A 136 -18.41 -21.16 -13.38
C VAL A 136 -18.71 -19.84 -14.06
N GLN A 137 -19.38 -19.86 -15.21
CA GLN A 137 -19.77 -18.65 -15.93
C GLN A 137 -20.72 -17.77 -15.12
N GLU A 138 -21.67 -18.37 -14.39
CA GLU A 138 -22.56 -17.60 -13.48
C GLU A 138 -21.77 -16.88 -12.37
N ILE A 139 -20.80 -17.56 -11.76
CA ILE A 139 -19.97 -16.95 -10.71
C ILE A 139 -19.12 -15.83 -11.29
N ILE A 140 -18.48 -16.06 -12.45
CA ILE A 140 -17.65 -15.05 -13.14
C ILE A 140 -18.50 -13.83 -13.49
N ALA A 141 -19.67 -14.01 -14.08
CA ALA A 141 -20.56 -12.90 -14.45
C ALA A 141 -21.00 -12.07 -13.23
N LYS A 142 -21.31 -12.73 -12.12
CA LYS A 142 -21.65 -12.03 -10.86
C LYS A 142 -20.45 -11.28 -10.29
N ARG A 143 -19.26 -11.90 -10.33
CA ARG A 143 -18.01 -11.28 -9.88
C ARG A 143 -17.69 -10.04 -10.72
N ASP A 144 -17.78 -10.15 -12.04
CA ASP A 144 -17.47 -9.05 -12.96
C ASP A 144 -18.45 -7.87 -12.79
N ALA A 145 -19.74 -8.16 -12.67
CA ALA A 145 -20.75 -7.14 -12.39
C ALA A 145 -20.54 -6.44 -11.04
N LEU A 146 -20.17 -7.21 -10.01
CA LEU A 146 -19.81 -6.64 -8.70
C LEU A 146 -18.54 -5.80 -8.77
N HIS A 147 -17.52 -6.27 -9.48
CA HIS A 147 -16.27 -5.55 -9.67
C HIS A 147 -16.48 -4.22 -10.40
N GLU A 148 -17.26 -4.21 -11.48
CA GLU A 148 -17.60 -2.99 -12.23
C GLU A 148 -18.36 -1.98 -11.35
N ARG A 149 -19.37 -2.44 -10.62
CA ARG A 149 -20.15 -1.63 -9.68
C ARG A 149 -19.28 -1.04 -8.58
N PHE A 150 -18.42 -1.86 -8.00
CA PHE A 150 -17.46 -1.46 -6.96
C PHE A 150 -16.43 -0.44 -7.47
N ALA A 151 -15.86 -0.69 -8.65
CA ALA A 151 -14.90 0.22 -9.26
C ALA A 151 -15.54 1.59 -9.56
N LYS A 152 -16.80 1.61 -10.01
CA LYS A 152 -17.55 2.85 -10.21
C LYS A 152 -17.78 3.58 -8.89
N ALA A 153 -18.24 2.90 -7.85
CA ALA A 153 -18.48 3.51 -6.54
C ALA A 153 -17.21 4.15 -5.95
N LEU A 154 -16.04 3.48 -6.10
CA LEU A 154 -14.76 4.04 -5.68
C LEU A 154 -14.36 5.26 -6.51
N ASN A 155 -14.56 5.24 -7.84
CA ASN A 155 -14.19 6.35 -8.71
C ASN A 155 -15.04 7.60 -8.45
N ASP A 156 -16.33 7.40 -8.22
CA ASP A 156 -17.29 8.47 -7.97
C ASP A 156 -17.28 8.92 -6.50
N ASN A 157 -16.50 8.22 -5.66
CA ASN A 157 -16.45 8.40 -4.21
C ASN A 157 -17.85 8.29 -3.57
N ASP A 158 -18.66 7.36 -4.07
CA ASP A 158 -20.02 7.12 -3.64
C ASP A 158 -20.07 6.18 -2.43
N LEU A 159 -20.10 6.79 -1.25
CA LEU A 159 -20.08 6.07 0.03
C LEU A 159 -21.38 5.30 0.28
N GLU A 160 -22.51 5.80 -0.20
CA GLU A 160 -23.78 5.11 -0.04
C GLU A 160 -23.84 3.87 -0.95
N GLU A 161 -23.30 3.97 -2.16
CA GLU A 161 -23.19 2.83 -3.05
C GLU A 161 -22.24 1.75 -2.50
N LEU A 162 -21.13 2.12 -1.87
CA LEU A 162 -20.26 1.16 -1.16
C LEU A 162 -21.03 0.43 -0.05
N ARG A 163 -21.84 1.15 0.71
CA ARG A 163 -22.71 0.57 1.73
C ARG A 163 -23.74 -0.36 1.12
N GLN A 164 -24.39 0.08 0.05
CA GLN A 164 -25.42 -0.71 -0.64
C GLN A 164 -24.86 -2.02 -1.21
N ILE A 165 -23.64 -2.00 -1.76
CA ILE A 165 -22.93 -3.22 -2.18
C ILE A 165 -22.77 -4.19 -1.01
N ILE A 166 -22.32 -3.72 0.17
CA ILE A 166 -22.15 -4.56 1.36
C ILE A 166 -23.47 -5.21 1.76
N ILE A 167 -24.56 -4.47 1.69
CA ILE A 167 -25.90 -4.97 2.01
C ILE A 167 -26.39 -5.99 0.96
N ASP A 168 -26.29 -5.67 -0.32
CA ASP A 168 -26.77 -6.50 -1.43
C ASP A 168 -25.99 -7.82 -1.53
N GLN A 169 -24.69 -7.80 -1.25
CA GLN A 169 -23.85 -9.00 -1.20
C GLN A 169 -23.98 -9.75 0.12
N GLU A 170 -24.86 -9.28 1.02
CA GLU A 170 -25.11 -9.90 2.32
C GLU A 170 -23.84 -10.13 3.15
N ILE A 171 -22.86 -9.24 3.03
CA ILE A 171 -21.58 -9.35 3.73
C ILE A 171 -21.82 -9.31 5.23
N VAL A 172 -21.31 -10.31 5.93
CA VAL A 172 -21.43 -10.44 7.37
C VAL A 172 -20.16 -9.98 8.09
N ASP A 173 -20.33 -9.43 9.28
CA ASP A 173 -19.21 -9.13 10.16
C ASP A 173 -18.46 -10.41 10.57
N PRO A 174 -17.14 -10.49 10.34
CA PRO A 174 -16.35 -11.68 10.67
C PRO A 174 -16.35 -12.07 12.15
N ILE A 175 -16.73 -11.16 13.05
CA ILE A 175 -16.72 -11.38 14.52
C ILE A 175 -18.10 -11.76 15.02
N SER A 176 -19.12 -10.95 14.74
CA SER A 176 -20.49 -11.18 15.21
C SER A 176 -21.34 -12.06 14.29
N GLY A 177 -20.94 -12.19 13.02
CA GLY A 177 -21.73 -12.88 12.01
C GLY A 177 -23.01 -12.13 11.58
N THR A 178 -23.18 -10.88 12.03
CA THR A 178 -24.37 -10.07 11.73
C THR A 178 -24.13 -9.14 10.54
N LYS A 179 -25.22 -8.63 9.94
CA LYS A 179 -25.23 -7.66 8.83
C LYS A 179 -25.63 -6.25 9.29
N ASN A 180 -25.53 -5.96 10.58
CA ASN A 180 -25.98 -4.71 11.19
C ASN A 180 -24.95 -3.58 11.00
N TRP A 181 -24.80 -3.12 9.74
CA TRP A 181 -23.84 -2.12 9.33
C TRP A 181 -24.34 -0.69 9.53
N THR A 182 -23.44 0.22 9.86
CA THR A 182 -23.68 1.67 9.88
C THR A 182 -23.61 2.25 8.45
N GLU A 183 -23.67 3.56 8.36
CA GLU A 183 -23.28 4.29 7.16
C GLU A 183 -21.77 4.21 6.95
N VAL A 184 -21.32 4.26 5.69
CA VAL A 184 -19.92 4.42 5.34
C VAL A 184 -19.52 5.88 5.53
N ARG A 185 -18.37 6.13 6.15
CA ARG A 185 -17.83 7.47 6.39
C ARG A 185 -16.41 7.56 5.92
N GLN A 186 -16.02 8.67 5.33
CA GLN A 186 -14.63 8.93 5.02
C GLN A 186 -13.82 9.22 6.27
N PHE A 187 -12.63 8.66 6.30
CA PHE A 187 -11.65 8.91 7.35
C PHE A 187 -10.32 9.30 6.73
N ASN A 188 -9.92 10.55 6.96
CA ASN A 188 -8.65 11.06 6.45
C ASN A 188 -7.48 10.46 7.22
N LEU A 189 -6.50 9.92 6.49
CA LEU A 189 -5.33 9.24 7.04
C LEU A 189 -4.21 10.20 7.47
N MET A 190 -4.37 11.51 7.25
CA MET A 190 -3.39 12.50 7.68
C MET A 190 -3.44 12.71 9.20
N PHE A 191 -2.30 12.56 9.87
CA PHE A 191 -2.14 13.12 11.21
C PHE A 191 -1.98 14.62 11.12
N LYS A 192 -2.72 15.36 11.94
CA LYS A 192 -2.61 16.81 12.06
C LYS A 192 -2.23 17.24 13.46
N THR A 193 -1.53 18.35 13.56
CA THR A 193 -1.22 19.03 14.81
C THR A 193 -1.24 20.53 14.59
N GLU A 194 -1.10 21.30 15.64
CA GLU A 194 -1.09 22.76 15.60
C GLU A 194 0.30 23.27 15.93
N MET A 195 0.75 24.27 15.17
CA MET A 195 2.01 24.96 15.37
C MET A 195 1.73 26.44 15.64
N GLY A 196 2.11 26.91 16.81
CA GLY A 196 1.90 28.29 17.27
C GLY A 196 1.81 28.37 18.79
N SER A 197 1.92 29.56 19.34
CA SER A 197 1.92 29.80 20.79
C SER A 197 0.55 30.17 21.36
N THR A 198 -0.43 30.49 20.51
CA THR A 198 -1.79 30.87 20.92
C THR A 198 -2.82 30.14 20.07
N ALA A 199 -3.98 29.83 20.64
CA ALA A 199 -5.06 29.15 19.93
C ALA A 199 -5.55 29.97 18.70
N ASP A 200 -5.59 31.27 18.80
CA ASP A 200 -6.08 32.17 17.74
C ASP A 200 -5.09 32.40 16.59
N GLY A 201 -3.81 32.03 16.79
CA GLY A 201 -2.75 32.19 15.78
C GLY A 201 -2.08 30.87 15.39
N ALA A 202 -2.61 29.73 15.84
CA ALA A 202 -2.05 28.44 15.54
C ALA A 202 -2.32 28.03 14.07
N MET A 203 -1.28 27.56 13.40
CA MET A 203 -1.38 27.01 12.06
C MET A 203 -1.53 25.49 12.13
N THR A 204 -2.55 24.93 11.50
CA THR A 204 -2.66 23.48 11.34
C THR A 204 -1.57 22.98 10.40
N VAL A 205 -0.75 22.06 10.88
CA VAL A 205 0.26 21.36 10.10
C VAL A 205 0.02 19.85 10.16
N TYR A 206 0.59 19.14 9.20
CA TYR A 206 0.40 17.69 9.08
C TYR A 206 1.73 16.96 9.22
N LEU A 207 1.68 15.75 9.79
CA LEU A 207 2.77 14.80 9.65
C LEU A 207 2.71 14.22 8.24
N ARG A 208 3.82 14.25 7.51
CA ARG A 208 3.86 13.78 6.11
C ARG A 208 3.43 12.30 6.01
N PRO A 209 2.47 11.94 5.12
CA PRO A 209 2.07 10.55 4.90
C PRO A 209 2.98 9.82 3.93
N GLU A 210 3.85 10.55 3.23
CA GLU A 210 4.85 10.04 2.28
C GLU A 210 5.99 11.05 2.07
N THR A 211 7.07 10.58 1.48
CA THR A 211 8.30 11.37 1.30
C THR A 211 8.41 12.04 -0.06
N ALA A 212 7.53 11.72 -1.03
CA ALA A 212 7.58 12.23 -2.41
C ALA A 212 7.52 13.74 -2.50
N GLN A 213 6.59 14.39 -1.79
CA GLN A 213 6.39 15.85 -1.89
C GLN A 213 7.60 16.65 -1.43
N GLY A 214 8.34 16.13 -0.44
CA GLY A 214 9.61 16.74 -0.04
C GLY A 214 10.65 16.77 -1.16
N ILE A 215 10.64 15.76 -2.02
CA ILE A 215 11.49 15.71 -3.21
C ILE A 215 11.01 16.73 -4.25
N PHE A 216 9.70 16.75 -4.57
CA PHE A 216 9.15 17.63 -5.59
C PHE A 216 9.34 19.11 -5.26
N VAL A 217 9.05 19.53 -4.02
CA VAL A 217 9.20 20.95 -3.64
C VAL A 217 10.65 21.41 -3.59
N ASN A 218 11.60 20.49 -3.42
CA ASN A 218 13.03 20.76 -3.43
C ASN A 218 13.70 20.56 -4.80
N TYR A 219 12.96 20.18 -5.84
CA TYR A 219 13.51 19.91 -7.15
C TYR A 219 14.41 21.03 -7.67
N LEU A 220 13.92 22.27 -7.70
CA LEU A 220 14.69 23.41 -8.18
C LEU A 220 15.90 23.76 -7.30
N ASN A 221 15.78 23.56 -5.98
CA ASN A 221 16.90 23.77 -5.06
C ASN A 221 18.02 22.78 -5.37
N VAL A 222 17.69 21.50 -5.49
CA VAL A 222 18.66 20.43 -5.80
C VAL A 222 19.26 20.61 -7.19
N GLN A 223 18.42 20.88 -8.19
CA GLN A 223 18.87 21.09 -9.56
C GLN A 223 19.90 22.22 -9.64
N LYS A 224 19.62 23.36 -9.02
CA LYS A 224 20.50 24.55 -9.08
C LYS A 224 21.78 24.33 -8.28
N THR A 225 21.68 23.88 -7.04
CA THR A 225 22.85 23.72 -6.16
C THR A 225 23.75 22.57 -6.60
N GLY A 226 23.17 21.45 -7.06
CA GLY A 226 23.90 20.32 -7.61
C GLY A 226 24.30 20.46 -9.07
N ARG A 227 23.85 21.53 -9.77
CA ARG A 227 24.02 21.71 -11.22
C ARG A 227 23.54 20.48 -12.04
N MET A 228 22.46 19.86 -11.53
CA MET A 228 21.93 18.64 -12.11
C MET A 228 21.28 18.89 -13.49
N ARG A 229 21.42 17.92 -14.37
CA ARG A 229 20.80 17.91 -15.70
C ARG A 229 19.91 16.68 -15.84
N ILE A 230 18.74 16.85 -16.43
CA ILE A 230 17.83 15.74 -16.76
C ILE A 230 18.51 14.80 -17.78
N PRO A 231 18.52 13.47 -17.57
CA PRO A 231 17.84 12.76 -16.47
C PRO A 231 18.65 12.79 -15.17
N PHE A 232 17.98 13.00 -14.03
CA PHE A 232 18.59 12.85 -12.70
C PHE A 232 17.56 12.45 -11.65
N GLY A 233 18.03 11.86 -10.58
CA GLY A 233 17.20 11.40 -9.46
C GLY A 233 17.49 12.13 -8.16
N ILE A 234 16.48 12.16 -7.30
CA ILE A 234 16.58 12.63 -5.93
C ILE A 234 16.08 11.52 -5.02
N ALA A 235 16.95 11.05 -4.13
CA ALA A 235 16.67 9.98 -3.17
C ALA A 235 16.48 10.54 -1.77
N GLN A 236 15.59 9.93 -1.00
CA GLN A 236 15.32 10.26 0.38
C GLN A 236 14.98 9.02 1.19
N ILE A 237 15.45 8.96 2.43
CA ILE A 237 14.97 8.01 3.44
C ILE A 237 14.40 8.82 4.59
N GLY A 238 13.18 8.52 5.00
CA GLY A 238 12.60 9.27 6.10
C GLY A 238 11.31 8.69 6.62
N LYS A 239 10.92 9.17 7.79
CA LYS A 239 9.66 8.80 8.45
C LYS A 239 8.45 9.35 7.69
N ALA A 240 7.40 8.51 7.65
CA ALA A 240 6.08 8.86 7.17
C ALA A 240 5.03 8.36 8.16
N PHE A 241 3.83 8.95 8.12
CA PHE A 241 2.81 8.76 9.14
C PHE A 241 1.44 8.63 8.48
N ARG A 242 0.73 7.53 8.78
CA ARG A 242 -0.64 7.31 8.29
C ARG A 242 -1.52 6.88 9.44
N ASN A 243 -2.60 7.57 9.70
CA ASN A 243 -3.53 7.26 10.78
C ASN A 243 -4.38 6.02 10.44
N GLU A 244 -3.72 4.90 10.27
CA GLU A 244 -4.32 3.61 9.93
C GLU A 244 -5.33 3.18 11.01
N ILE A 245 -6.56 2.94 10.60
CA ILE A 245 -7.63 2.49 11.50
C ILE A 245 -7.59 0.97 11.67
N VAL A 246 -7.36 0.26 10.56
CA VAL A 246 -7.32 -1.20 10.53
C VAL A 246 -5.88 -1.64 10.29
N ALA A 247 -5.05 -1.52 11.32
CA ALA A 247 -3.68 -2.02 11.27
C ALA A 247 -3.67 -3.54 11.50
N ARG A 248 -3.23 -4.29 10.50
CA ARG A 248 -3.13 -5.75 10.54
C ARG A 248 -1.72 -6.19 10.10
N GLN A 249 -1.41 -7.45 10.37
CA GLN A 249 -0.20 -8.11 9.85
C GLN A 249 1.12 -7.57 10.43
N PHE A 250 1.12 -7.19 11.72
CA PHE A 250 2.32 -6.77 12.44
C PHE A 250 2.96 -5.54 11.78
N ILE A 251 4.28 -5.52 11.59
CA ILE A 251 5.00 -4.39 10.99
C ILE A 251 4.73 -4.15 9.50
N PHE A 252 3.90 -4.97 8.88
CA PHE A 252 3.55 -4.77 7.47
C PHE A 252 2.69 -3.51 7.24
N ARG A 253 1.84 -3.15 8.23
CA ARG A 253 1.06 -1.91 8.18
C ARG A 253 1.12 -1.20 9.51
N MET A 254 1.80 -0.06 9.54
CA MET A 254 2.08 0.73 10.73
C MET A 254 1.58 2.16 10.56
N ARG A 255 1.35 2.85 11.68
CA ARG A 255 0.99 4.28 11.72
C ARG A 255 2.19 5.20 11.55
N GLU A 256 3.35 4.74 11.98
CA GLU A 256 4.65 5.39 11.83
C GLU A 256 5.62 4.42 11.20
N PHE A 257 6.19 4.77 10.06
CA PHE A 257 7.09 3.90 9.29
C PHE A 257 8.16 4.73 8.59
N GLU A 258 9.12 4.07 7.95
CA GLU A 258 10.11 4.72 7.11
C GLU A 258 9.89 4.32 5.65
N GLN A 259 10.08 5.28 4.75
CA GLN A 259 10.14 5.06 3.31
C GLN A 259 11.55 5.32 2.82
N MET A 260 11.97 4.53 1.86
CA MET A 260 13.13 4.75 1.01
C MET A 260 12.59 5.06 -0.37
N GLU A 261 12.72 6.30 -0.82
CA GLU A 261 12.08 6.80 -2.02
C GLU A 261 13.06 7.51 -2.94
N MET A 262 12.93 7.30 -4.24
CA MET A 262 13.70 7.99 -5.26
C MET A 262 12.75 8.44 -6.37
N GLN A 263 12.81 9.74 -6.71
CA GLN A 263 12.11 10.31 -7.85
C GLN A 263 13.14 10.60 -8.96
N PHE A 264 12.95 9.99 -10.12
CA PHE A 264 13.84 10.11 -11.27
C PHE A 264 13.20 10.96 -12.36
N PHE A 265 13.77 12.12 -12.59
CA PHE A 265 13.23 13.12 -13.53
C PHE A 265 13.81 12.92 -14.93
N VAL A 266 12.93 12.75 -15.90
CA VAL A 266 13.28 12.46 -17.29
C VAL A 266 12.63 13.47 -18.24
N ARG A 267 13.04 13.45 -19.50
CA ARG A 267 12.39 14.27 -20.52
C ARG A 267 11.06 13.67 -20.94
N PRO A 268 10.05 14.50 -21.26
CA PRO A 268 8.81 13.99 -21.83
C PRO A 268 9.06 13.07 -23.03
N GLY A 269 8.40 11.92 -23.05
CA GLY A 269 8.55 10.88 -24.08
C GLY A 269 9.63 9.83 -23.79
N GLU A 270 10.42 10.00 -22.72
CA GLU A 270 11.42 9.01 -22.29
C GLU A 270 10.94 8.15 -21.10
N GLU A 271 9.77 8.45 -20.56
CA GLU A 271 9.25 7.86 -19.30
C GLU A 271 9.16 6.34 -19.37
N LEU A 272 8.62 5.75 -20.44
CA LEU A 272 8.46 4.30 -20.54
C LEU A 272 9.80 3.57 -20.68
N LYS A 273 10.79 4.20 -21.33
CA LYS A 273 12.14 3.66 -21.39
C LYS A 273 12.74 3.56 -19.99
N TRP A 274 12.74 4.67 -19.26
CA TRP A 274 13.30 4.73 -17.91
C TRP A 274 12.53 3.88 -16.91
N PHE A 275 11.21 3.81 -17.05
CA PHE A 275 10.37 2.90 -16.27
C PHE A 275 10.84 1.44 -16.42
N SER A 276 11.04 0.98 -17.67
CA SER A 276 11.52 -0.38 -17.92
C SER A 276 12.92 -0.63 -17.35
N GLU A 277 13.83 0.32 -17.44
CA GLU A 277 15.18 0.22 -16.88
C GLU A 277 15.16 0.17 -15.35
N TRP A 278 14.38 1.04 -14.71
CA TRP A 278 14.23 1.06 -13.25
C TRP A 278 13.53 -0.18 -12.72
N LYS A 279 12.49 -0.65 -13.37
CA LYS A 279 11.79 -1.90 -13.05
C LYS A 279 12.79 -3.07 -12.89
N GLN A 280 13.68 -3.24 -13.86
CA GLN A 280 14.70 -4.30 -13.82
C GLN A 280 15.79 -4.04 -12.78
N THR A 281 16.21 -2.80 -12.64
CA THR A 281 17.24 -2.41 -11.67
C THR A 281 16.78 -2.63 -10.24
N ARG A 282 15.53 -2.29 -9.94
CA ARG A 282 14.94 -2.51 -8.62
C ARG A 282 14.76 -3.98 -8.29
N LEU A 283 14.27 -4.77 -9.25
CA LEU A 283 14.16 -6.21 -9.06
C LEU A 283 15.53 -6.86 -8.76
N ARG A 284 16.59 -6.45 -9.47
CA ARG A 284 17.96 -6.94 -9.18
C ARG A 284 18.41 -6.60 -7.76
N TRP A 285 18.11 -5.39 -7.29
CA TRP A 285 18.41 -4.99 -5.91
C TRP A 285 17.71 -5.89 -4.88
N HIS A 286 16.40 -6.16 -5.07
CA HIS A 286 15.65 -7.05 -4.20
C HIS A 286 16.21 -8.48 -4.19
N LYS A 287 16.54 -9.02 -5.35
CA LYS A 287 17.15 -10.36 -5.46
C LYS A 287 18.51 -10.45 -4.78
N ALA A 288 19.30 -9.37 -4.82
CA ALA A 288 20.59 -9.30 -4.16
C ALA A 288 20.50 -9.35 -2.60
N LEU A 289 19.32 -9.15 -2.02
CA LEU A 289 19.08 -9.39 -0.59
C LEU A 289 19.16 -10.88 -0.21
N GLY A 290 19.14 -11.80 -1.18
CA GLY A 290 19.34 -13.24 -0.95
C GLY A 290 18.15 -13.97 -0.33
N LEU A 291 16.94 -13.42 -0.41
CA LEU A 291 15.73 -14.01 0.17
C LEU A 291 15.04 -15.06 -0.73
N GLY A 292 15.62 -15.35 -1.89
CA GLY A 292 15.14 -16.31 -2.88
C GLY A 292 14.49 -15.61 -4.08
N ASP A 293 15.13 -15.74 -5.25
CA ASP A 293 14.73 -15.06 -6.49
C ASP A 293 13.31 -15.38 -6.94
N HIS A 294 12.86 -16.61 -6.70
CA HIS A 294 11.53 -17.10 -7.07
C HIS A 294 10.39 -16.50 -6.24
N LYS A 295 10.72 -15.82 -5.16
CA LYS A 295 9.73 -15.18 -4.27
C LYS A 295 9.33 -13.78 -4.70
N TYR A 296 9.94 -13.25 -5.74
CA TYR A 296 9.62 -11.92 -6.27
C TYR A 296 8.86 -12.05 -7.58
N ARG A 297 7.90 -11.18 -7.78
CA ARG A 297 7.22 -11.01 -9.06
C ARG A 297 6.86 -9.55 -9.30
N PHE A 298 6.61 -9.19 -10.55
CA PHE A 298 5.97 -7.93 -10.89
C PHE A 298 4.46 -8.07 -10.85
N HIS A 299 3.81 -7.01 -10.43
CA HIS A 299 2.37 -6.84 -10.53
C HIS A 299 2.09 -5.51 -11.22
N ASP A 300 1.81 -5.57 -12.52
CA ASP A 300 1.48 -4.38 -13.31
C ASP A 300 0.03 -3.97 -12.98
N HIS A 301 -0.20 -2.66 -12.82
CA HIS A 301 -1.52 -2.15 -12.44
C HIS A 301 -2.43 -2.04 -13.66
N ASP A 302 -3.60 -2.65 -13.61
CA ASP A 302 -4.64 -2.52 -14.62
C ASP A 302 -5.29 -1.13 -14.61
N LYS A 303 -5.36 -0.51 -13.41
CA LYS A 303 -5.92 0.81 -13.19
C LYS A 303 -4.85 1.80 -12.76
N LEU A 304 -4.58 2.75 -13.62
CA LEU A 304 -3.58 3.79 -13.38
C LEU A 304 -4.21 5.02 -12.71
N ALA A 305 -3.42 5.71 -11.89
CA ALA A 305 -3.77 7.05 -11.44
C ALA A 305 -3.81 8.00 -12.66
N HIS A 306 -4.60 9.05 -12.59
CA HIS A 306 -4.83 9.99 -13.70
C HIS A 306 -3.56 10.68 -14.23
N TYR A 307 -2.50 10.68 -13.46
CA TYR A 307 -1.19 11.25 -13.80
C TYR A 307 -0.17 10.20 -14.24
N ALA A 308 -0.51 8.91 -14.22
CA ALA A 308 0.44 7.82 -14.50
C ALA A 308 0.22 7.22 -15.89
N ASN A 309 1.30 6.98 -16.64
CA ASN A 309 1.30 6.26 -17.90
C ASN A 309 1.57 4.76 -17.74
N ALA A 310 2.20 4.37 -16.63
CA ALA A 310 2.46 3.00 -16.23
C ALA A 310 2.64 2.93 -14.71
N ALA A 311 2.32 1.81 -14.11
CA ALA A 311 2.61 1.50 -12.71
C ALA A 311 2.83 0.01 -12.54
N THR A 312 3.77 -0.37 -11.69
CA THR A 312 4.04 -1.77 -11.33
C THR A 312 4.54 -1.84 -9.91
N ASP A 313 4.15 -2.90 -9.22
CA ASP A 313 4.71 -3.25 -7.92
C ASP A 313 5.73 -4.37 -8.08
N ILE A 314 6.76 -4.36 -7.25
CA ILE A 314 7.52 -5.55 -6.92
C ILE A 314 6.87 -6.17 -5.71
N GLU A 315 6.31 -7.36 -5.88
CA GLU A 315 5.71 -8.13 -4.80
C GLU A 315 6.66 -9.22 -4.32
N PHE A 316 6.59 -9.48 -3.01
CA PHE A 316 7.29 -10.60 -2.36
C PHE A 316 6.30 -11.60 -1.76
N GLU A 317 6.65 -12.89 -1.84
CA GLU A 317 5.88 -13.98 -1.25
C GLU A 317 5.97 -13.98 0.28
N MET A 318 5.01 -13.32 0.93
CA MET A 318 4.86 -13.30 2.38
C MET A 318 4.10 -14.56 2.86
N PRO A 319 4.11 -14.89 4.16
CA PRO A 319 3.32 -16.02 4.72
C PRO A 319 1.80 -15.91 4.52
N PHE A 320 1.33 -14.75 4.07
CA PHE A 320 -0.08 -14.42 3.80
C PHE A 320 -0.32 -14.01 2.33
N GLY A 321 0.53 -14.51 1.43
CA GLY A 321 0.46 -14.28 -0.01
C GLY A 321 1.42 -13.19 -0.51
N PHE A 322 1.43 -12.97 -1.81
CA PHE A 322 2.23 -11.92 -2.42
C PHE A 322 1.76 -10.55 -1.96
N LYS A 323 2.72 -9.71 -1.60
CA LYS A 323 2.48 -8.33 -1.17
C LYS A 323 3.54 -7.40 -1.70
N GLU A 324 3.13 -6.20 -2.03
CA GLU A 324 3.98 -5.09 -2.45
C GLU A 324 5.09 -4.84 -1.44
N VAL A 325 6.31 -4.73 -1.94
CA VAL A 325 7.50 -4.30 -1.20
C VAL A 325 8.14 -3.06 -1.82
N GLU A 326 7.80 -2.75 -3.06
CA GLU A 326 8.19 -1.52 -3.76
C GLU A 326 7.20 -1.23 -4.90
N GLY A 327 6.73 0.01 -4.98
CA GLY A 327 5.95 0.53 -6.09
C GLY A 327 6.76 1.46 -6.99
#